data_f9cc8507b247bf99a17a27efea52d362
#
_entry.id   f9cc8507b247bf99a17a27efea52d362
#
_cell.length_a   1.000
_cell.length_b   1.000
_cell.length_c   1.000
_cell.angle_alpha   90.00
_cell.angle_beta   90.00
_cell.angle_gamma   90.00
#
_symmetry.space_group_name_H-M   'P 1'
#
loop_
_entity.id
_entity.type
_entity.pdbx_description
1 polymer ?
#
loop_
_entity_poly.entity_id
_entity_poly.type
_entity_poly.pdbx_seq_one_letter_code
_entity_poly.pdbx_strand_id
1 'polypeptide(L)'
;MKKTALLISLILLVANGFTVATAQEELIYVAVEPCRLADTRKSAMGVIRADTSRNFLVAGKSGDLAAQGGTADCLNPKGDVRPVAISAYILAVPANSSTSNGVLTAYPSDQDVPAPGTGSTVNFDEAQVIGNTTTVKVCAAGNSCPSDGEMAILSRKTDEHVVVDVQGYFYPPTVLPGYVIARASFATANNDSLRAEAICPDQKKVLGGGASLNASSWVLDSSNPRTDGRGWQVVYKSTGATFSASGFVWAVCAAVN
;
A
#
# COMPACT_ATOMS: atom_id res chain seq x y z
N MET A 1 56.06 7.40 52.54
CA MET A 1 54.63 7.11 52.29
C MET A 1 54.28 7.60 50.90
N LYS A 2 54.21 6.73 49.89
CA LYS A 2 53.93 7.08 48.48
C LYS A 2 52.42 6.83 48.25
N LYS A 3 51.65 7.87 47.88
CA LYS A 3 50.24 7.77 47.52
C LYS A 3 50.16 7.53 45.99
N THR A 4 49.72 6.34 45.62
CA THR A 4 49.44 5.97 44.22
C THR A 4 48.03 6.42 43.88
N ALA A 5 47.87 7.36 42.93
CA ALA A 5 46.58 7.79 42.40
C ALA A 5 46.19 6.84 41.27
N LEU A 6 45.03 6.22 41.40
CA LEU A 6 44.43 5.33 40.40
C LEU A 6 43.55 6.19 39.49
N LEU A 7 43.97 6.36 38.22
CA LEU A 7 43.17 7.01 37.17
C LEU A 7 42.18 5.98 36.61
N ILE A 8 40.90 6.15 36.89
CA ILE A 8 39.80 5.40 36.27
C ILE A 8 39.41 6.11 34.96
N SER A 9 39.78 5.53 33.84
CA SER A 9 39.39 6.00 32.51
C SER A 9 37.99 5.54 32.20
N LEU A 10 37.03 6.48 32.18
CA LEU A 10 35.63 6.23 31.81
C LEU A 10 35.50 6.23 30.27
N ILE A 11 35.38 5.05 29.68
CA ILE A 11 35.12 4.90 28.24
C ILE A 11 33.63 5.16 28.02
N LEU A 12 33.29 6.32 27.44
CA LEU A 12 31.92 6.58 26.92
C LEU A 12 31.71 5.76 25.63
N LEU A 13 30.94 4.69 25.71
CA LEU A 13 30.38 4.05 24.51
C LEU A 13 29.29 4.95 23.94
N VAL A 14 29.56 5.64 22.83
CA VAL A 14 28.57 6.31 22.04
C VAL A 14 27.84 5.22 21.21
N ALA A 15 26.67 4.81 21.67
CA ALA A 15 25.78 3.97 20.88
C ALA A 15 25.21 4.82 19.72
N ASN A 16 25.82 4.69 18.54
CA ASN A 16 25.22 5.21 17.31
C ASN A 16 23.94 4.39 17.02
N GLY A 17 22.80 4.90 17.43
CA GLY A 17 21.50 4.38 17.03
C GLY A 17 21.33 4.58 15.51
N PHE A 18 21.48 3.52 14.74
CA PHE A 18 21.05 3.51 13.35
C PHE A 18 19.52 3.60 13.34
N THR A 19 18.99 4.79 13.07
CA THR A 19 17.57 4.91 12.69
C THR A 19 17.43 4.26 11.32
N VAL A 20 16.83 3.09 11.27
CA VAL A 20 16.38 2.49 10.00
C VAL A 20 15.28 3.41 9.50
N ALA A 21 15.55 4.17 8.45
CA ALA A 21 14.51 4.89 7.73
C ALA A 21 13.57 3.81 7.15
N THR A 22 12.34 3.75 7.67
CA THR A 22 11.29 2.94 7.04
C THR A 22 11.04 3.55 5.68
N ALA A 23 11.33 2.80 4.62
CA ALA A 23 10.98 3.20 3.27
C ALA A 23 9.46 3.45 3.25
N GLN A 24 9.07 4.65 2.88
CA GLN A 24 7.67 4.98 2.66
C GLN A 24 7.21 4.14 1.46
N GLU A 25 6.20 3.29 1.65
CA GLU A 25 5.67 2.48 0.56
C GLU A 25 5.14 3.40 -0.55
N GLU A 26 5.58 3.15 -1.79
CA GLU A 26 5.02 3.81 -2.96
C GLU A 26 3.56 3.41 -3.11
N LEU A 27 2.66 4.40 -3.32
CA LEU A 27 1.26 4.15 -3.56
C LEU A 27 0.94 4.27 -5.05
N ILE A 28 0.05 3.41 -5.53
CA ILE A 28 -0.46 3.46 -6.91
C ILE A 28 -1.68 4.39 -6.93
N TYR A 29 -1.58 5.52 -7.64
CA TYR A 29 -2.70 6.41 -7.90
C TYR A 29 -3.53 5.92 -9.08
N VAL A 30 -4.85 5.83 -8.89
CA VAL A 30 -5.83 5.53 -9.93
C VAL A 30 -6.79 6.70 -10.02
N ALA A 31 -6.67 7.48 -11.09
CA ALA A 31 -7.60 8.56 -11.38
C ALA A 31 -8.99 8.00 -11.75
N VAL A 32 -10.03 8.70 -11.36
CA VAL A 32 -11.41 8.43 -11.78
C VAL A 32 -12.05 9.71 -12.31
N GLU A 33 -13.10 9.57 -13.11
CA GLU A 33 -13.97 10.71 -13.42
C GLU A 33 -14.52 11.26 -12.09
N PRO A 34 -14.46 12.58 -11.87
CA PRO A 34 -14.91 13.17 -10.62
C PRO A 34 -16.36 12.78 -10.32
N CYS A 35 -16.59 12.18 -9.17
CA CYS A 35 -17.89 11.70 -8.78
C CYS A 35 -18.23 12.04 -7.32
N ARG A 36 -19.51 12.18 -7.00
CA ARG A 36 -20.00 12.56 -5.68
C ARG A 36 -19.95 11.38 -4.72
N LEU A 37 -19.01 11.42 -3.77
CA LEU A 37 -18.90 10.46 -2.68
C LEU A 37 -19.94 10.73 -1.59
N ALA A 38 -20.11 12.00 -1.20
CA ALA A 38 -21.06 12.41 -0.17
C ALA A 38 -21.62 13.81 -0.41
N ASP A 39 -22.87 14.02 -0.02
CA ASP A 39 -23.52 15.32 0.05
C ASP A 39 -24.53 15.32 1.21
N THR A 40 -24.13 15.87 2.34
CA THR A 40 -24.95 15.84 3.56
C THR A 40 -26.25 16.64 3.44
N ARG A 41 -26.40 17.49 2.43
CA ARG A 41 -27.66 18.22 2.14
C ARG A 41 -28.70 17.28 1.54
N LYS A 42 -28.25 16.19 0.89
CA LYS A 42 -29.09 15.17 0.22
C LYS A 42 -29.23 13.90 1.05
N SER A 43 -28.63 13.86 2.21
CA SER A 43 -28.62 12.71 3.12
C SER A 43 -29.50 12.98 4.33
N ALA A 44 -30.17 11.93 4.83
CA ALA A 44 -30.89 11.97 6.10
C ALA A 44 -29.96 12.24 7.30
N MET A 45 -28.67 12.08 7.13
CA MET A 45 -27.66 12.38 8.15
C MET A 45 -27.58 13.89 8.49
N GLY A 46 -27.97 14.77 7.55
CA GLY A 46 -27.98 16.22 7.74
C GLY A 46 -26.60 16.84 8.00
N VAL A 47 -26.56 17.97 8.69
CA VAL A 47 -25.34 18.72 9.02
C VAL A 47 -24.39 17.94 9.95
N ILE A 48 -23.09 18.18 9.83
CA ILE A 48 -22.14 17.86 10.88
C ILE A 48 -22.18 18.97 11.90
N ARG A 49 -22.49 18.63 13.15
CA ARG A 49 -22.59 19.61 14.24
C ARG A 49 -21.21 20.17 14.60
N ALA A 50 -21.20 21.39 15.07
CA ALA A 50 -19.99 22.03 15.60
C ALA A 50 -19.27 21.12 16.62
N ASP A 51 -17.96 21.01 16.47
CA ASP A 51 -17.06 20.22 17.30
C ASP A 51 -17.38 18.72 17.37
N THR A 52 -18.03 18.19 16.32
CA THR A 52 -18.28 16.75 16.14
C THR A 52 -17.70 16.22 14.83
N SER A 53 -17.46 14.92 14.80
CA SER A 53 -17.02 14.19 13.59
C SER A 53 -18.13 13.33 13.05
N ARG A 54 -18.04 13.04 11.75
CA ARG A 54 -18.87 12.05 11.06
C ARG A 54 -18.04 11.20 10.13
N ASN A 55 -18.33 9.89 10.10
CA ASN A 55 -17.70 8.95 9.20
C ASN A 55 -18.40 8.92 7.83
N PHE A 56 -17.63 8.61 6.79
CA PHE A 56 -18.08 8.49 5.42
C PHE A 56 -17.46 7.25 4.78
N LEU A 57 -18.28 6.48 4.07
CA LEU A 57 -17.82 5.40 3.21
C LEU A 57 -17.01 5.97 2.03
N VAL A 58 -15.86 5.39 1.78
CA VAL A 58 -14.95 5.77 0.69
C VAL A 58 -14.87 4.69 -0.37
N ALA A 59 -14.97 3.43 0.05
CA ALA A 59 -14.83 2.24 -0.79
C ALA A 59 -16.14 1.44 -0.89
N GLY A 60 -17.25 2.13 -1.11
CA GLY A 60 -18.57 1.52 -1.24
C GLY A 60 -18.78 0.75 -2.53
N LYS A 61 -19.75 -0.18 -2.52
CA LYS A 61 -20.36 -0.79 -3.71
C LYS A 61 -21.48 0.10 -4.24
N SER A 62 -21.98 -0.20 -5.44
CA SER A 62 -23.12 0.52 -6.02
C SER A 62 -24.30 0.56 -5.03
N GLY A 63 -24.78 1.75 -4.74
CA GLY A 63 -25.89 2.00 -3.81
C GLY A 63 -25.48 2.31 -2.37
N ASP A 64 -24.30 1.91 -1.91
CA ASP A 64 -23.87 2.13 -0.52
C ASP A 64 -23.71 3.64 -0.20
N LEU A 65 -23.30 4.43 -1.20
CA LEU A 65 -23.05 5.86 -1.05
C LEU A 65 -24.34 6.70 -1.00
N ALA A 66 -25.47 6.15 -1.40
CA ALA A 66 -26.75 6.88 -1.43
C ALA A 66 -27.17 7.37 -0.03
N ALA A 67 -26.92 6.59 1.01
CA ALA A 67 -27.23 6.95 2.40
C ALA A 67 -26.49 8.22 2.87
N GLN A 68 -25.32 8.50 2.33
CA GLN A 68 -24.54 9.71 2.59
C GLN A 68 -24.71 10.80 1.51
N GLY A 69 -25.67 10.63 0.59
CA GLY A 69 -25.98 11.58 -0.48
C GLY A 69 -25.02 11.51 -1.67
N GLY A 70 -24.26 10.43 -1.79
CA GLY A 70 -23.40 10.14 -2.92
C GLY A 70 -24.15 9.63 -4.15
N THR A 71 -23.45 9.51 -5.27
CA THR A 71 -23.98 8.99 -6.54
C THR A 71 -23.61 7.52 -6.74
N ALA A 72 -24.48 6.77 -7.44
CA ALA A 72 -24.32 5.33 -7.62
C ALA A 72 -23.14 4.95 -8.54
N ASP A 73 -22.64 5.89 -9.32
CA ASP A 73 -21.52 5.75 -10.25
C ASP A 73 -20.15 6.04 -9.62
N CYS A 74 -20.14 6.56 -8.38
CA CYS A 74 -18.91 6.81 -7.63
C CYS A 74 -18.38 5.53 -7.00
N LEU A 75 -17.83 4.65 -7.83
CA LEU A 75 -17.41 3.32 -7.42
C LEU A 75 -15.89 3.25 -7.22
N ASN A 76 -15.48 2.39 -6.29
CA ASN A 76 -14.09 2.00 -6.15
C ASN A 76 -13.61 1.24 -7.42
N PRO A 77 -12.65 1.78 -8.20
CA PRO A 77 -12.24 1.18 -9.48
C PRO A 77 -11.54 -0.17 -9.34
N LYS A 78 -11.06 -0.52 -8.15
CA LYS A 78 -10.46 -1.83 -7.85
C LYS A 78 -11.39 -2.78 -7.07
N GLY A 79 -12.69 -2.53 -7.09
CA GLY A 79 -13.69 -3.42 -6.48
C GLY A 79 -13.46 -3.61 -4.97
N ASP A 80 -13.13 -4.83 -4.56
CA ASP A 80 -12.95 -5.17 -3.13
C ASP A 80 -11.60 -4.73 -2.54
N VAL A 81 -10.68 -4.22 -3.36
CA VAL A 81 -9.39 -3.69 -2.87
C VAL A 81 -9.61 -2.32 -2.25
N ARG A 82 -9.45 -2.21 -0.95
CA ARG A 82 -9.62 -0.93 -0.25
C ARG A 82 -8.47 0.03 -0.54
N PRO A 83 -8.77 1.31 -0.84
CA PRO A 83 -7.75 2.35 -0.92
C PRO A 83 -7.18 2.67 0.46
N VAL A 84 -5.99 3.25 0.49
CA VAL A 84 -5.33 3.76 1.71
C VAL A 84 -5.36 5.28 1.80
N ALA A 85 -5.69 5.95 0.69
CA ALA A 85 -5.94 7.37 0.63
C ALA A 85 -6.81 7.71 -0.59
N ILE A 86 -7.42 8.88 -0.60
CA ILE A 86 -8.16 9.44 -1.72
C ILE A 86 -7.66 10.83 -2.06
N SER A 87 -7.75 11.20 -3.34
CA SER A 87 -7.72 12.58 -3.79
C SER A 87 -9.18 13.05 -3.91
N ALA A 88 -9.54 14.07 -3.17
CA ALA A 88 -10.91 14.55 -3.13
C ALA A 88 -10.99 16.07 -3.03
N TYR A 89 -12.02 16.65 -3.64
CA TYR A 89 -12.46 18.00 -3.40
C TYR A 89 -13.48 17.98 -2.25
N ILE A 90 -13.17 18.65 -1.16
CA ILE A 90 -14.02 18.74 0.02
C ILE A 90 -14.54 20.17 0.12
N LEU A 91 -15.87 20.32 0.13
CA LEU A 91 -16.56 21.58 0.15
C LEU A 91 -17.31 21.75 1.46
N ALA A 92 -17.06 22.85 2.14
CA ALA A 92 -17.86 23.34 3.27
C ALA A 92 -19.05 24.16 2.75
N VAL A 93 -20.25 23.85 3.20
CA VAL A 93 -21.46 24.58 2.85
C VAL A 93 -22.17 24.95 4.16
N PRO A 94 -22.27 26.23 4.50
CA PRO A 94 -22.86 26.68 5.76
C PRO A 94 -24.27 26.14 5.94
N ALA A 95 -24.55 25.55 7.09
CA ALA A 95 -25.88 25.09 7.47
C ALA A 95 -26.86 26.24 7.82
N ASN A 96 -26.30 27.35 8.28
CA ASN A 96 -26.99 28.55 8.70
C ASN A 96 -26.23 29.78 8.21
N SER A 97 -26.86 30.96 8.24
CA SER A 97 -26.19 32.24 7.99
C SER A 97 -25.25 32.66 9.16
N SER A 98 -24.50 31.70 9.69
CA SER A 98 -23.52 31.97 10.74
C SER A 98 -22.40 32.87 10.20
N THR A 99 -22.01 33.86 10.94
CA THR A 99 -20.87 34.76 10.66
C THR A 99 -19.59 34.28 11.33
N SER A 100 -19.52 33.03 11.75
CA SER A 100 -18.37 32.46 12.46
C SER A 100 -17.42 31.73 11.51
N ASN A 101 -16.14 31.89 11.74
CA ASN A 101 -15.08 31.13 11.08
C ASN A 101 -15.19 29.65 11.46
N GLY A 102 -14.96 28.76 10.49
CA GLY A 102 -14.96 27.33 10.71
C GLY A 102 -13.76 26.63 10.11
N VAL A 103 -13.61 25.37 10.48
CA VAL A 103 -12.57 24.49 9.97
C VAL A 103 -13.16 23.10 9.77
N LEU A 104 -12.99 22.55 8.57
CA LEU A 104 -13.16 21.12 8.34
C LEU A 104 -11.80 20.42 8.39
N THR A 105 -11.75 19.28 9.06
CA THR A 105 -10.59 18.42 9.09
C THR A 105 -11.00 17.01 8.69
N ALA A 106 -10.50 16.53 7.56
CA ALA A 106 -10.70 15.15 7.12
C ALA A 106 -9.50 14.29 7.58
N TYR A 107 -9.79 13.09 8.11
CA TYR A 107 -8.80 12.18 8.66
C TYR A 107 -9.29 10.72 8.60
N PRO A 108 -8.38 9.72 8.78
CA PRO A 108 -8.78 8.32 8.83
C PRO A 108 -9.72 8.04 10.01
N SER A 109 -10.80 7.32 9.78
CA SER A 109 -11.83 7.06 10.80
C SER A 109 -11.39 6.16 11.97
N ASP A 110 -10.26 5.45 11.82
CA ASP A 110 -9.62 4.63 12.86
C ASP A 110 -8.64 5.42 13.74
N GLN A 111 -8.49 6.72 13.51
CA GLN A 111 -7.62 7.59 14.28
C GLN A 111 -8.42 8.43 15.28
N ASP A 112 -7.76 8.86 16.35
CA ASP A 112 -8.32 9.80 17.29
C ASP A 112 -8.70 11.12 16.62
N VAL A 113 -9.72 11.79 17.16
CA VAL A 113 -10.14 13.12 16.70
C VAL A 113 -8.95 14.08 16.78
N PRO A 114 -8.55 14.73 15.66
CA PRO A 114 -7.43 15.65 15.65
C PRO A 114 -7.55 16.73 16.71
N ALA A 115 -6.46 17.03 17.42
CA ALA A 115 -6.44 18.09 18.42
C ALA A 115 -6.69 19.48 17.78
N PRO A 116 -7.24 20.46 18.50
CA PRO A 116 -7.38 21.82 17.99
C PRO A 116 -6.05 22.39 17.49
N GLY A 117 -6.06 22.98 16.28
CA GLY A 117 -4.87 23.55 15.66
C GLY A 117 -3.96 22.54 14.94
N THR A 118 -4.32 21.24 14.92
CA THR A 118 -3.59 20.21 14.17
C THR A 118 -4.32 19.85 12.88
N GLY A 119 -3.78 20.27 11.76
CA GLY A 119 -4.31 19.98 10.42
C GLY A 119 -5.63 20.72 10.13
N SER A 120 -5.76 21.19 8.92
CA SER A 120 -7.03 21.68 8.38
C SER A 120 -7.14 21.25 6.93
N THR A 121 -8.33 20.81 6.54
CA THR A 121 -8.63 20.48 5.14
C THR A 121 -9.23 21.69 4.44
N VAL A 122 -10.18 22.34 5.06
CA VAL A 122 -10.84 23.57 4.58
C VAL A 122 -10.94 24.55 5.74
N ASN A 123 -10.42 25.75 5.56
CA ASN A 123 -10.66 26.88 6.47
C ASN A 123 -11.61 27.85 5.78
N PHE A 124 -12.53 28.40 6.52
CA PHE A 124 -13.50 29.34 5.98
C PHE A 124 -13.85 30.41 6.99
N ASP A 125 -14.10 31.62 6.46
CA ASP A 125 -14.56 32.76 7.21
C ASP A 125 -15.98 33.08 6.77
N GLU A 126 -16.85 33.43 7.73
CA GLU A 126 -18.25 33.78 7.49
C GLU A 126 -19.06 32.67 6.76
N ALA A 127 -20.25 33.03 6.28
CA ALA A 127 -21.18 32.12 5.60
C ALA A 127 -20.77 31.85 4.14
N GLN A 128 -19.55 31.37 3.89
CA GLN A 128 -19.02 31.11 2.56
C GLN A 128 -19.10 29.64 2.17
N VAL A 129 -19.48 29.38 0.93
CA VAL A 129 -19.31 28.07 0.29
C VAL A 129 -17.90 28.00 -0.27
N ILE A 130 -17.04 27.22 0.34
CA ILE A 130 -15.63 27.12 -0.01
C ILE A 130 -15.14 25.68 0.07
N GLY A 131 -14.23 25.28 -0.82
CA GLY A 131 -13.67 23.94 -0.83
C GLY A 131 -12.19 23.93 -1.14
N ASN A 132 -11.59 22.78 -0.91
CA ASN A 132 -10.20 22.52 -1.20
C ASN A 132 -10.01 21.12 -1.77
N THR A 133 -9.09 20.97 -2.72
CA THR A 133 -8.62 19.67 -3.19
C THR A 133 -7.48 19.20 -2.32
N THR A 134 -7.59 17.99 -1.81
CA THR A 134 -6.59 17.43 -0.90
C THR A 134 -6.46 15.92 -1.07
N THR A 135 -5.33 15.38 -0.61
CA THR A 135 -5.17 13.94 -0.41
C THR A 135 -5.41 13.62 1.05
N VAL A 136 -6.38 12.76 1.31
CA VAL A 136 -6.75 12.31 2.65
C VAL A 136 -6.42 10.84 2.81
N LYS A 137 -5.64 10.49 3.84
CA LYS A 137 -5.52 9.09 4.25
C LYS A 137 -6.87 8.60 4.78
N VAL A 138 -7.18 7.33 4.53
CA VAL A 138 -8.40 6.69 5.01
C VAL A 138 -8.04 5.43 5.81
N CYS A 139 -8.97 4.93 6.61
CA CYS A 139 -8.78 3.67 7.29
C CYS A 139 -8.58 2.53 6.28
N ALA A 140 -7.40 1.90 6.31
CA ALA A 140 -7.00 0.90 5.33
C ALA A 140 -7.44 -0.52 5.71
N ALA A 141 -7.46 -1.42 4.73
CA ALA A 141 -7.68 -2.85 4.95
C ALA A 141 -6.64 -3.41 5.94
N GLY A 142 -7.10 -4.25 6.87
CA GLY A 142 -6.26 -4.79 7.95
C GLY A 142 -6.39 -4.03 9.27
N ASN A 143 -6.89 -2.79 9.26
CA ASN A 143 -7.24 -2.04 10.45
C ASN A 143 -8.69 -2.32 10.86
N SER A 144 -9.01 -2.04 12.12
CA SER A 144 -10.39 -2.10 12.63
C SER A 144 -11.16 -0.84 12.22
N CYS A 145 -11.48 -0.75 10.92
CA CYS A 145 -12.26 0.40 10.43
C CYS A 145 -13.70 0.37 10.99
N PRO A 146 -14.25 1.53 11.37
CA PRO A 146 -15.66 1.64 11.68
C PRO A 146 -16.55 1.17 10.53
N SER A 147 -17.67 0.54 10.84
CA SER A 147 -18.60 0.00 9.82
C SER A 147 -19.32 1.09 9.02
N ASP A 148 -19.32 2.31 9.51
CA ASP A 148 -19.99 3.49 8.93
C ASP A 148 -19.06 4.36 8.07
N GLY A 149 -17.81 3.97 7.88
CA GLY A 149 -16.93 4.61 6.90
C GLY A 149 -15.45 4.58 7.21
N GLU A 150 -14.65 4.81 6.19
CA GLU A 150 -13.18 4.79 6.24
C GLU A 150 -12.57 6.19 6.46
N MET A 151 -13.34 7.25 6.22
CA MET A 151 -12.91 8.65 6.39
C MET A 151 -13.82 9.34 7.38
N ALA A 152 -13.25 10.09 8.31
CA ALA A 152 -13.98 10.98 9.18
C ALA A 152 -13.77 12.44 8.77
N ILE A 153 -14.80 13.27 8.91
CA ILE A 153 -14.72 14.72 8.76
C ILE A 153 -15.22 15.36 10.06
N LEU A 154 -14.35 16.14 10.68
CA LEU A 154 -14.64 16.95 11.85
C LEU A 154 -15.01 18.36 11.39
N SER A 155 -16.13 18.90 11.89
CA SER A 155 -16.45 20.32 11.80
C SER A 155 -16.13 21.02 13.12
N ARG A 156 -15.38 22.10 13.07
CA ARG A 156 -15.07 22.90 14.26
C ARG A 156 -15.73 24.27 14.21
N LYS A 157 -16.27 24.69 15.36
CA LYS A 157 -16.90 25.98 15.63
C LYS A 157 -18.28 26.19 15.00
N THR A 158 -18.60 25.55 13.87
CA THR A 158 -19.84 25.79 13.13
C THR A 158 -20.51 24.48 12.72
N ASP A 159 -21.81 24.51 12.58
CA ASP A 159 -22.60 23.43 11.94
C ASP A 159 -22.44 23.56 10.43
N GLU A 160 -21.97 22.49 9.76
CA GLU A 160 -21.67 22.51 8.33
C GLU A 160 -22.29 21.35 7.56
N HIS A 161 -22.78 21.64 6.38
CA HIS A 161 -22.94 20.62 5.36
C HIS A 161 -21.61 20.41 4.65
N VAL A 162 -21.37 19.16 4.28
CA VAL A 162 -20.16 18.76 3.56
C VAL A 162 -20.54 18.10 2.26
N VAL A 163 -19.78 18.46 1.21
CA VAL A 163 -19.81 17.79 -0.07
C VAL A 163 -18.42 17.23 -0.35
N VAL A 164 -18.35 15.98 -0.77
CA VAL A 164 -17.09 15.31 -1.12
C VAL A 164 -17.17 14.75 -2.52
N ASP A 165 -16.32 15.25 -3.41
CA ASP A 165 -16.17 14.75 -4.78
C ASP A 165 -14.78 14.08 -4.90
N VAL A 166 -14.77 12.78 -5.19
CA VAL A 166 -13.54 12.00 -5.38
C VAL A 166 -13.03 12.18 -6.81
N GLN A 167 -11.71 12.31 -6.95
CA GLN A 167 -10.97 12.45 -8.21
C GLN A 167 -10.02 11.28 -8.45
N GLY A 168 -9.73 10.49 -7.43
CA GLY A 168 -8.88 9.31 -7.54
C GLY A 168 -8.59 8.65 -6.20
N TYR A 169 -8.06 7.45 -6.30
CA TYR A 169 -7.77 6.59 -5.17
C TYR A 169 -6.30 6.19 -5.16
N PHE A 170 -5.74 6.05 -3.97
CA PHE A 170 -4.39 5.53 -3.75
C PHE A 170 -4.46 4.14 -3.14
N TYR A 171 -3.76 3.21 -3.76
CA TYR A 171 -3.69 1.82 -3.32
C TYR A 171 -2.27 1.43 -2.97
N PRO A 172 -2.08 0.47 -2.05
CA PRO A 172 -0.76 -0.13 -1.87
C PRO A 172 -0.30 -0.77 -3.19
N PRO A 173 1.01 -0.87 -3.42
CA PRO A 173 1.53 -1.54 -4.60
C PRO A 173 1.04 -2.99 -4.61
N THR A 174 0.71 -3.48 -5.79
CA THR A 174 0.39 -4.89 -5.95
C THR A 174 1.69 -5.68 -5.80
N VAL A 175 1.97 -6.19 -4.62
CA VAL A 175 2.99 -7.22 -4.46
C VAL A 175 2.52 -8.45 -5.22
N LEU A 176 3.42 -9.07 -6.01
CA LEU A 176 3.09 -10.31 -6.72
C LEU A 176 2.69 -11.36 -5.67
N PRO A 177 1.40 -11.78 -5.64
CA PRO A 177 0.93 -12.66 -4.57
C PRO A 177 1.70 -13.97 -4.63
N GLY A 178 2.15 -14.41 -3.45
CA GLY A 178 2.82 -15.69 -3.33
C GLY A 178 4.19 -15.75 -4.01
N TYR A 179 4.92 -14.62 -4.12
CA TYR A 179 6.31 -14.63 -4.57
C TYR A 179 7.14 -15.65 -3.80
N VAL A 180 7.86 -16.51 -4.51
CA VAL A 180 8.77 -17.50 -3.94
C VAL A 180 9.88 -17.84 -4.93
N ILE A 181 11.06 -18.14 -4.40
CA ILE A 181 12.16 -18.71 -5.18
C ILE A 181 12.19 -20.20 -4.91
N ALA A 182 11.80 -20.99 -5.90
CA ALA A 182 11.97 -22.44 -5.89
C ALA A 182 13.42 -22.78 -6.30
N ARG A 183 14.08 -23.68 -5.58
CA ARG A 183 15.45 -24.09 -5.81
C ARG A 183 15.57 -25.60 -5.83
N ALA A 184 16.31 -26.12 -6.80
CA ALA A 184 16.68 -27.53 -6.88
C ALA A 184 18.19 -27.68 -7.05
N SER A 185 18.79 -28.63 -6.33
CA SER A 185 20.17 -29.03 -6.53
C SER A 185 20.24 -30.09 -7.63
N PHE A 186 21.35 -30.13 -8.35
CA PHE A 186 21.63 -31.18 -9.30
C PHE A 186 23.09 -31.61 -9.22
N ALA A 187 23.34 -32.85 -9.58
CA ALA A 187 24.67 -33.38 -9.78
C ALA A 187 24.63 -34.45 -10.89
N THR A 188 25.71 -34.58 -11.63
CA THR A 188 25.89 -35.62 -12.63
C THR A 188 27.31 -36.18 -12.55
N ALA A 189 27.43 -37.42 -12.94
CA ALA A 189 28.71 -38.10 -13.18
C ALA A 189 28.60 -38.95 -14.45
N ASN A 190 29.65 -38.95 -15.24
CA ASN A 190 29.74 -39.78 -16.47
C ASN A 190 28.72 -39.46 -17.56
N ASN A 191 28.24 -38.21 -17.63
CA ASN A 191 27.38 -37.72 -18.69
C ASN A 191 28.05 -36.56 -19.42
N ASP A 192 27.76 -36.40 -20.70
CA ASP A 192 28.21 -35.29 -21.55
C ASP A 192 27.18 -34.16 -21.67
N SER A 193 25.97 -34.41 -21.16
CA SER A 193 24.87 -33.44 -21.10
C SER A 193 24.10 -33.59 -19.79
N LEU A 194 23.69 -32.46 -19.21
CA LEU A 194 22.93 -32.36 -17.98
C LEU A 194 21.72 -31.47 -18.18
N ARG A 195 20.54 -31.96 -17.83
CA ARG A 195 19.32 -31.14 -17.70
C ARG A 195 18.92 -31.05 -16.24
N ALA A 196 18.60 -29.83 -15.79
CA ALA A 196 18.09 -29.59 -14.44
C ALA A 196 16.91 -28.63 -14.47
N GLU A 197 16.01 -28.78 -13.51
CA GLU A 197 14.78 -28.02 -13.44
C GLU A 197 14.47 -27.59 -12.00
N ALA A 198 13.95 -26.37 -11.82
CA ALA A 198 13.30 -25.91 -10.60
C ALA A 198 11.82 -25.70 -10.90
N ILE A 199 10.96 -26.32 -10.10
CA ILE A 199 9.51 -26.31 -10.29
C ILE A 199 8.87 -25.35 -9.34
N CYS A 200 8.01 -24.48 -9.83
CA CYS A 200 7.19 -23.59 -9.01
C CYS A 200 6.18 -24.42 -8.19
N PRO A 201 5.93 -24.06 -6.92
CA PRO A 201 4.86 -24.64 -6.13
C PRO A 201 3.50 -24.52 -6.82
N ASP A 202 2.54 -25.35 -6.41
CA ASP A 202 1.22 -25.38 -7.03
C ASP A 202 0.57 -24.01 -7.18
N GLN A 203 -0.15 -23.83 -8.28
CA GLN A 203 -0.85 -22.60 -8.68
C GLN A 203 0.06 -21.38 -8.96
N LYS A 204 1.40 -21.55 -8.99
CA LYS A 204 2.32 -20.47 -9.34
C LYS A 204 2.88 -20.64 -10.74
N LYS A 205 3.15 -19.50 -11.37
CA LYS A 205 3.83 -19.42 -12.68
C LYS A 205 5.25 -18.93 -12.50
N VAL A 206 6.13 -19.35 -13.40
CA VAL A 206 7.50 -18.89 -13.45
C VAL A 206 7.53 -17.47 -14.05
N LEU A 207 8.26 -16.57 -13.40
CA LEU A 207 8.52 -15.20 -13.87
C LEU A 207 9.93 -15.04 -14.42
N GLY A 208 10.85 -15.89 -13.97
CA GLY A 208 12.24 -15.91 -14.37
C GLY A 208 12.99 -17.02 -13.66
N GLY A 209 14.27 -17.17 -13.96
CA GLY A 209 15.09 -18.17 -13.31
C GLY A 209 16.54 -18.12 -13.74
N GLY A 210 17.32 -19.04 -13.22
CA GLY A 210 18.73 -19.16 -13.53
C GLY A 210 19.34 -20.40 -12.90
N ALA A 211 20.63 -20.56 -13.10
CA ALA A 211 21.36 -21.65 -12.48
C ALA A 211 22.79 -21.25 -12.18
N SER A 212 23.42 -21.94 -11.24
CA SER A 212 24.86 -21.92 -11.00
C SER A 212 25.42 -23.29 -11.19
N LEU A 213 26.62 -23.36 -11.76
CA LEU A 213 27.34 -24.58 -12.02
C LEU A 213 28.71 -24.53 -11.39
N ASN A 214 29.12 -25.59 -10.74
CA ASN A 214 30.45 -25.74 -10.15
C ASN A 214 31.26 -26.74 -10.98
N ALA A 215 31.59 -26.33 -12.21
CA ALA A 215 32.47 -27.09 -13.09
C ALA A 215 32.96 -26.22 -14.25
N SER A 216 34.26 -26.16 -14.49
CA SER A 216 34.88 -25.31 -15.52
C SER A 216 34.83 -25.91 -16.94
N SER A 217 34.60 -27.21 -17.04
CA SER A 217 34.55 -27.93 -18.32
C SER A 217 33.13 -28.12 -18.85
N TRP A 218 32.21 -27.26 -18.43
CA TRP A 218 30.81 -27.30 -18.88
C TRP A 218 30.36 -25.92 -19.33
N VAL A 219 29.53 -25.90 -20.37
CA VAL A 219 28.92 -24.68 -20.89
C VAL A 219 27.41 -24.76 -20.80
N LEU A 220 26.79 -23.61 -20.58
CA LEU A 220 25.32 -23.49 -20.65
C LEU A 220 24.87 -23.56 -22.10
N ASP A 221 24.08 -24.56 -22.43
CA ASP A 221 23.50 -24.77 -23.76
C ASP A 221 22.15 -24.04 -23.87
N SER A 222 21.30 -24.18 -22.86
CA SER A 222 20.03 -23.44 -22.80
C SER A 222 19.59 -23.12 -21.38
N SER A 223 18.86 -21.99 -21.24
CA SER A 223 18.27 -21.56 -19.99
C SER A 223 16.95 -20.83 -20.30
N ASN A 224 15.84 -21.47 -19.99
CA ASN A 224 14.53 -20.98 -20.40
C ASN A 224 13.42 -21.49 -19.47
N PRO A 225 12.24 -20.81 -19.45
CA PRO A 225 11.08 -21.34 -18.75
C PRO A 225 10.64 -22.67 -19.36
N ARG A 226 10.10 -23.54 -18.54
CA ARG A 226 9.41 -24.75 -19.01
C ARG A 226 8.20 -24.37 -19.87
N THR A 227 7.85 -25.21 -20.82
CA THR A 227 6.73 -25.00 -21.76
C THR A 227 5.37 -24.92 -21.07
N ASP A 228 5.25 -25.55 -19.87
CA ASP A 228 4.03 -25.49 -19.05
C ASP A 228 3.95 -24.21 -18.18
N GLY A 229 4.96 -23.34 -18.23
CA GLY A 229 5.06 -22.13 -17.43
C GLY A 229 5.22 -22.36 -15.93
N ARG A 230 5.52 -23.59 -15.49
CA ARG A 230 5.56 -23.99 -14.08
C ARG A 230 6.97 -24.19 -13.53
N GLY A 231 7.99 -23.69 -14.19
CA GLY A 231 9.36 -23.82 -13.70
C GLY A 231 10.38 -23.28 -14.67
N TRP A 232 11.63 -23.33 -14.25
CA TRP A 232 12.80 -22.96 -15.04
C TRP A 232 13.66 -24.18 -15.30
N GLN A 233 14.13 -24.34 -16.54
CA GLN A 233 15.01 -25.44 -16.93
C GLN A 233 16.31 -24.90 -17.51
N VAL A 234 17.38 -25.67 -17.30
CA VAL A 234 18.70 -25.41 -17.87
C VAL A 234 19.25 -26.68 -18.46
N VAL A 235 20.00 -26.53 -19.54
CA VAL A 235 20.78 -27.62 -20.14
C VAL A 235 22.23 -27.18 -20.20
N TYR A 236 23.12 -28.03 -19.74
CA TYR A 236 24.56 -27.84 -19.81
C TYR A 236 25.15 -28.97 -20.64
N LYS A 237 26.25 -28.70 -21.37
CA LYS A 237 27.05 -29.66 -22.10
C LYS A 237 28.48 -29.64 -21.62
N SER A 238 29.10 -30.82 -21.50
CA SER A 238 30.50 -30.95 -21.20
C SER A 238 31.34 -30.59 -22.42
N THR A 239 32.42 -29.86 -22.22
CA THR A 239 33.40 -29.47 -23.22
C THR A 239 34.74 -30.18 -23.04
N GLY A 240 34.86 -31.10 -22.06
CA GLY A 240 36.12 -31.74 -21.68
C GLY A 240 35.96 -33.17 -21.19
N ALA A 241 37.05 -33.73 -20.69
CA ALA A 241 37.15 -35.12 -20.23
C ALA A 241 36.51 -35.35 -18.83
N THR A 242 36.11 -34.31 -18.13
CA THR A 242 35.49 -34.41 -16.82
C THR A 242 33.98 -34.32 -16.94
N PHE A 243 33.30 -35.42 -16.67
CA PHE A 243 31.83 -35.53 -16.80
C PHE A 243 31.07 -35.28 -15.51
N SER A 244 31.78 -34.91 -14.41
CA SER A 244 31.13 -34.60 -13.14
C SER A 244 30.86 -33.09 -13.03
N ALA A 245 29.65 -32.75 -12.72
CA ALA A 245 29.22 -31.38 -12.46
C ALA A 245 28.14 -31.36 -11.36
N SER A 246 28.11 -30.28 -10.60
CA SER A 246 27.05 -30.04 -9.60
C SER A 246 26.67 -28.57 -9.58
N GLY A 247 25.48 -28.28 -9.07
CA GLY A 247 25.02 -26.90 -8.99
C GLY A 247 23.60 -26.78 -8.49
N PHE A 248 23.02 -25.62 -8.78
CA PHE A 248 21.65 -25.31 -8.42
C PHE A 248 20.96 -24.65 -9.60
N VAL A 249 19.68 -24.95 -9.76
CA VAL A 249 18.75 -24.21 -10.61
C VAL A 249 17.70 -23.57 -9.71
N TRP A 250 17.27 -22.37 -10.06
CA TRP A 250 16.17 -21.67 -9.34
C TRP A 250 15.16 -21.10 -10.32
N ALA A 251 13.92 -21.05 -9.86
CA ALA A 251 12.80 -20.41 -10.52
C ALA A 251 12.20 -19.35 -9.60
N VAL A 252 12.01 -18.14 -10.12
CA VAL A 252 11.24 -17.07 -9.48
C VAL A 252 9.79 -17.29 -9.83
N CYS A 253 8.93 -17.51 -8.85
CA CYS A 253 7.54 -17.91 -9.03
C CYS A 253 6.60 -16.94 -8.31
N ALA A 254 5.41 -16.72 -8.87
CA ALA A 254 4.32 -16.01 -8.21
C ALA A 254 2.97 -16.57 -8.65
N ALA A 255 1.91 -16.28 -7.86
CA ALA A 255 0.55 -16.46 -8.33
C ALA A 255 0.26 -15.37 -9.37
N VAL A 256 -0.18 -15.79 -10.55
CA VAL A 256 -0.57 -14.89 -11.64
C VAL A 256 -2.03 -15.22 -11.95
N ASN A 257 -2.90 -14.23 -11.74
CA ASN A 257 -4.33 -14.30 -12.06
C ASN A 257 -4.55 -14.09 -13.56
#